data_38e7a7695bbc5435bade895aba70f3f7
#
_entry.id   38e7a7695bbc5435bade895aba70f3f7
#
_cell.length_a   1.000
_cell.length_b   1.000
_cell.length_c   1.000
_cell.angle_alpha   90.00
_cell.angle_beta   90.00
_cell.angle_gamma   90.00
#
_symmetry.space_group_name_H-M   'P 1'
#
loop_
_entity.id
_entity.type
_entity.pdbx_description
1 polymer ?
#
loop_
_entity_poly.entity_id
_entity_poly.type
_entity_poly.pdbx_seq_one_letter_code
_entity_poly.pdbx_strand_id
1 'polypeptide(L)'
;MRRNNQNKRKQSNRVVKNNKNAIKKDRRASINLKEDEELEVEIKIDKNGDKKVIGTIKKDKSKKKKNRKKEKKNGPIKKFIKKCLTIILIALIVIGLLFFIKVKKNGGGVKGVLYTILGQSVENKDSFKPINVLLLGISEDISKKLTDTIIVCSYNPKTSNAYMISVPRDTFVGTSEETAKGSEKINALYSKGGPEKLVKIVENIISMDIDYYAVVDNKAVIEIVDIIGGVTFDVPIDMDYDDPTQDLHIHLNAGVQNVNGSEAEQLLRFRHNNDGSSYPAEYGDNDFGRMKTQRNFIMETLKQTLSIRNIFNAKNIIDTVFENIETDLVVDEVLGYVPTAVDLNFDEIANYQLPGESKRCNDLWFFIADKEKTKTLINDFNK
;
A
#
# COMPACT_ATOMS: atom_id res chain seq x y z
N MET A 1 27.24 18.01 43.19
CA MET A 1 28.62 17.83 42.67
C MET A 1 28.62 17.25 41.22
N ARG A 2 28.11 18.00 40.25
CA ARG A 2 28.16 17.62 38.82
C ARG A 2 28.17 18.86 37.89
N ARG A 3 29.12 19.80 38.11
CA ARG A 3 29.25 20.98 37.22
C ARG A 3 30.68 21.37 36.85
N ASN A 4 31.69 20.53 37.09
CA ASN A 4 33.10 20.92 36.86
C ASN A 4 33.89 20.15 35.79
N ASN A 5 33.25 19.27 34.99
CA ASN A 5 33.99 18.48 34.00
C ASN A 5 33.78 18.91 32.53
N GLN A 6 32.93 19.88 32.24
CA GLN A 6 32.76 20.35 30.87
C GLN A 6 33.69 21.48 30.43
N ASN A 7 34.27 22.22 31.38
CA ASN A 7 35.16 23.34 31.05
C ASN A 7 36.60 22.91 30.73
N LYS A 8 37.08 21.78 31.18
CA LYS A 8 38.44 21.29 30.82
C LYS A 8 38.58 20.76 29.42
N ARG A 9 37.51 20.25 28.78
CA ARG A 9 37.54 19.77 27.38
C ARG A 9 37.49 20.92 26.34
N LYS A 10 36.96 22.07 26.67
CA LYS A 10 36.94 23.21 25.73
C LYS A 10 38.26 24.01 25.69
N GLN A 11 39.08 23.95 26.73
CA GLN A 11 40.41 24.61 26.71
C GLN A 11 41.47 23.81 25.95
N SER A 12 41.43 22.47 25.97
CA SER A 12 42.41 21.64 25.24
C SER A 12 42.26 21.75 23.71
N ASN A 13 41.02 21.95 23.22
CA ASN A 13 40.76 22.07 21.77
C ASN A 13 41.07 23.47 21.20
N ARG A 14 41.22 24.50 22.06
CA ARG A 14 41.62 25.86 21.63
C ARG A 14 43.15 25.99 21.46
N VAL A 15 43.92 25.28 22.23
CA VAL A 15 45.40 25.31 22.14
C VAL A 15 45.91 24.59 20.89
N VAL A 16 45.23 23.50 20.46
CA VAL A 16 45.59 22.76 19.25
C VAL A 16 45.25 23.52 17.96
N LYS A 17 44.22 24.38 17.97
CA LYS A 17 43.85 25.20 16.79
C LYS A 17 44.78 26.39 16.59
N ASN A 18 45.31 26.99 17.66
CA ASN A 18 46.22 28.14 17.55
C ASN A 18 47.65 27.71 17.06
N ASN A 19 48.12 26.48 17.33
CA ASN A 19 49.41 26.02 16.83
C ASN A 19 49.40 25.66 15.33
N LYS A 20 48.27 25.32 14.76
CA LYS A 20 48.16 25.07 13.30
C LYS A 20 48.15 26.35 12.45
N ASN A 21 47.75 27.49 13.04
CA ASN A 21 47.77 28.80 12.34
C ASN A 21 49.08 29.54 12.45
N ALA A 22 49.94 29.23 13.46
CA ALA A 22 51.26 29.81 13.59
C ALA A 22 52.28 29.21 12.57
N ILE A 23 52.08 27.93 12.16
CA ILE A 23 52.93 27.26 11.17
C ILE A 23 52.65 27.69 9.73
N LYS A 24 51.52 28.36 9.46
CA LYS A 24 51.09 28.77 8.11
C LYS A 24 51.61 30.17 7.70
N LYS A 25 52.24 30.96 8.59
CA LYS A 25 52.64 32.33 8.27
C LYS A 25 54.10 32.51 7.88
N ASP A 26 54.97 31.49 7.96
CA ASP A 26 56.39 31.59 7.65
C ASP A 26 56.85 30.81 6.40
N ARG A 27 55.93 30.61 5.45
CA ARG A 27 56.25 30.01 4.14
C ARG A 27 56.07 31.02 3.01
N ARG A 28 57.02 31.99 2.91
CA ARG A 28 57.28 32.71 1.66
C ARG A 28 58.80 32.66 1.36
N ALA A 29 59.26 31.52 0.99
CA ALA A 29 60.40 31.38 0.07
C ALA A 29 59.94 30.43 -1.01
N SER A 30 59.63 30.93 -2.18
CA SER A 30 59.22 30.19 -3.33
C SER A 30 60.37 29.34 -3.87
N ILE A 31 60.40 28.08 -3.56
CA ILE A 31 61.23 27.11 -4.30
C ILE A 31 60.24 26.30 -5.18
N ASN A 32 60.26 26.60 -6.47
CA ASN A 32 59.58 25.77 -7.47
C ASN A 32 60.28 24.41 -7.60
N LEU A 33 59.80 23.43 -6.87
CA LEU A 33 60.23 22.04 -7.04
C LEU A 33 59.23 21.29 -7.91
N LYS A 34 59.70 20.57 -8.90
CA LYS A 34 58.90 19.59 -9.63
C LYS A 34 58.48 18.46 -8.66
N GLU A 35 57.29 17.94 -8.82
CA GLU A 35 56.61 17.00 -7.88
C GLU A 35 57.35 15.71 -7.49
N ASP A 36 58.58 15.51 -7.90
CA ASP A 36 59.37 14.27 -7.70
C ASP A 36 60.73 14.46 -7.02
N GLU A 37 61.04 15.61 -6.44
CA GLU A 37 62.36 15.86 -5.78
C GLU A 37 62.21 15.97 -4.26
N GLU A 38 62.73 14.98 -3.51
CA GLU A 38 62.91 15.05 -2.05
C GLU A 38 64.25 15.73 -1.73
N LEU A 39 64.14 16.86 -1.00
CA LEU A 39 65.28 17.61 -0.48
C LEU A 39 65.42 17.37 1.04
N GLU A 40 66.56 16.84 1.48
CA GLU A 40 66.93 16.90 2.90
C GLU A 40 67.69 18.20 3.17
N VAL A 41 67.21 18.99 4.12
CA VAL A 41 67.81 20.25 4.52
C VAL A 41 68.39 20.12 5.94
N GLU A 42 69.70 20.29 6.07
CA GLU A 42 70.34 20.32 7.39
C GLU A 42 70.29 21.74 7.97
N ILE A 43 69.61 21.93 9.10
CA ILE A 43 69.45 23.20 9.81
C ILE A 43 70.27 23.11 11.09
N LYS A 44 71.25 23.99 11.26
CA LYS A 44 71.93 24.20 12.55
C LYS A 44 71.38 25.47 13.21
N ILE A 45 71.19 25.36 14.52
CA ILE A 45 70.79 26.48 15.37
C ILE A 45 72.05 27.04 16.02
N ASP A 46 72.28 28.35 15.89
CA ASP A 46 73.38 29.00 16.52
C ASP A 46 73.15 29.32 18.02
N LYS A 47 74.16 29.85 18.71
CA LYS A 47 74.09 30.15 20.17
C LYS A 47 73.08 31.25 20.52
N ASN A 48 72.52 31.95 19.52
CA ASN A 48 71.55 33.02 19.71
C ASN A 48 70.13 32.55 19.31
N GLY A 49 69.95 31.27 18.97
CA GLY A 49 68.62 30.70 18.62
C GLY A 49 68.22 30.86 17.14
N ASP A 50 69.09 31.42 16.31
CA ASP A 50 68.80 31.62 14.87
C ASP A 50 69.11 30.37 14.05
N LYS A 51 68.18 30.03 13.17
CA LYS A 51 68.29 28.87 12.29
C LYS A 51 68.97 29.22 10.97
N LYS A 52 70.17 28.70 10.74
CA LYS A 52 70.89 28.89 9.47
C LYS A 52 70.95 27.59 8.66
N VAL A 53 70.54 27.69 7.40
CA VAL A 53 70.67 26.57 6.45
C VAL A 53 72.12 26.48 5.98
N ILE A 54 72.80 25.36 6.25
CA ILE A 54 74.23 25.20 5.98
C ILE A 54 74.50 24.38 4.69
N GLY A 55 73.56 23.64 4.20
CA GLY A 55 73.72 22.89 2.97
C GLY A 55 72.46 22.21 2.45
N THR A 56 72.46 22.01 1.18
CA THR A 56 71.46 21.23 0.46
C THR A 56 72.11 19.99 -0.09
N ILE A 57 71.72 18.81 0.34
CA ILE A 57 72.20 17.56 -0.19
C ILE A 57 71.18 17.07 -1.25
N LYS A 58 71.56 17.07 -2.53
CA LYS A 58 70.76 16.41 -3.56
C LYS A 58 71.00 14.90 -3.47
N LYS A 59 69.97 14.13 -3.15
CA LYS A 59 70.05 12.67 -3.24
C LYS A 59 70.10 12.24 -4.71
N ASP A 60 71.23 11.66 -5.11
CA ASP A 60 71.41 11.12 -6.43
C ASP A 60 70.51 9.91 -6.67
N LYS A 61 69.57 10.01 -7.60
CA LYS A 61 68.61 8.96 -8.02
C LYS A 61 69.28 7.93 -8.94
N SER A 62 70.47 7.43 -8.65
CA SER A 62 71.12 6.39 -9.47
C SER A 62 70.77 4.94 -9.08
N LYS A 63 69.63 4.73 -8.38
CA LYS A 63 69.03 3.39 -8.27
C LYS A 63 67.59 3.41 -8.81
N LYS A 64 67.47 3.45 -10.16
CA LYS A 64 66.22 3.01 -10.80
C LYS A 64 65.94 1.56 -10.39
N LYS A 65 65.21 1.35 -9.29
CA LYS A 65 64.46 0.12 -9.11
C LYS A 65 63.46 0.06 -10.25
N LYS A 66 63.71 -0.81 -11.25
CA LYS A 66 62.71 -1.27 -12.17
C LYS A 66 61.52 -1.78 -11.34
N ASN A 67 60.56 -0.94 -11.04
CA ASN A 67 59.27 -1.39 -10.62
C ASN A 67 58.66 -2.13 -11.82
N ARG A 68 58.99 -3.42 -11.94
CA ARG A 68 58.14 -4.34 -12.65
C ARG A 68 56.79 -4.22 -12.00
N LYS A 69 55.83 -3.54 -12.67
CA LYS A 69 54.42 -3.72 -12.41
C LYS A 69 54.21 -5.24 -12.37
N LYS A 70 54.13 -5.83 -11.18
CA LYS A 70 53.62 -7.16 -11.02
C LYS A 70 52.15 -7.03 -11.46
N GLU A 71 51.89 -7.37 -12.73
CA GLU A 71 50.53 -7.73 -13.13
C GLU A 71 50.05 -8.75 -12.10
N LYS A 72 49.12 -8.33 -11.24
CA LYS A 72 48.45 -9.24 -10.33
C LYS A 72 47.72 -10.24 -11.24
N LYS A 73 48.40 -11.35 -11.59
CA LYS A 73 47.74 -12.49 -12.23
C LYS A 73 46.60 -12.86 -11.31
N ASN A 74 45.38 -12.53 -11.73
CA ASN A 74 44.19 -12.93 -11.01
C ASN A 74 44.28 -14.42 -10.77
N GLY A 75 44.41 -14.85 -9.50
CA GLY A 75 44.55 -16.25 -9.14
C GLY A 75 43.39 -17.08 -9.71
N PRO A 76 43.57 -18.40 -9.84
CA PRO A 76 42.59 -19.29 -10.47
C PRO A 76 41.17 -19.12 -9.87
N ILE A 77 41.08 -18.84 -8.60
CA ILE A 77 39.81 -18.58 -7.89
C ILE A 77 39.10 -17.31 -8.43
N LYS A 78 39.80 -16.20 -8.68
CA LYS A 78 39.21 -15.00 -9.24
C LYS A 78 38.72 -15.18 -10.68
N LYS A 79 39.45 -15.99 -11.47
CA LYS A 79 39.02 -16.35 -12.83
C LYS A 79 37.76 -17.23 -12.79
N PHE A 80 37.70 -18.18 -11.83
CA PHE A 80 36.52 -19.03 -11.63
C PHE A 80 35.30 -18.22 -11.22
N ILE A 81 35.44 -17.36 -10.19
CA ILE A 81 34.35 -16.45 -9.75
C ILE A 81 33.86 -15.57 -10.91
N LYS A 82 34.80 -15.01 -11.72
CA LYS A 82 34.40 -14.19 -12.88
C LYS A 82 33.65 -15.01 -13.92
N LYS A 83 34.01 -16.26 -14.18
CA LYS A 83 33.25 -17.15 -15.08
C LYS A 83 31.86 -17.46 -14.52
N CYS A 84 31.76 -17.79 -13.22
CA CYS A 84 30.45 -18.02 -12.58
C CYS A 84 29.56 -16.79 -12.67
N LEU A 85 30.08 -15.59 -12.37
CA LEU A 85 29.34 -14.31 -12.51
C LEU A 85 28.91 -14.06 -13.96
N THR A 86 29.75 -14.39 -14.94
CA THR A 86 29.40 -14.24 -16.37
C THR A 86 28.27 -15.21 -16.76
N ILE A 87 28.31 -16.45 -16.29
CA ILE A 87 27.25 -17.45 -16.54
C ILE A 87 25.94 -17.01 -15.90
N ILE A 88 25.98 -16.54 -14.65
CA ILE A 88 24.81 -16.00 -13.95
C ILE A 88 24.23 -14.81 -14.70
N LEU A 89 25.08 -13.88 -15.16
CA LEU A 89 24.64 -12.73 -15.94
C LEU A 89 23.96 -13.15 -17.27
N ILE A 90 24.54 -14.10 -17.99
CA ILE A 90 23.93 -14.64 -19.22
C ILE A 90 22.58 -15.29 -18.90
N ALA A 91 22.52 -16.11 -17.84
CA ALA A 91 21.28 -16.75 -17.41
C ALA A 91 20.17 -15.70 -17.08
N LEU A 92 20.53 -14.62 -16.36
CA LEU A 92 19.61 -13.52 -16.05
C LEU A 92 19.13 -12.80 -17.32
N ILE A 93 20.01 -12.58 -18.30
CA ILE A 93 19.65 -11.99 -19.58
C ILE A 93 18.68 -12.91 -20.33
N VAL A 94 18.95 -14.22 -20.39
CA VAL A 94 18.07 -15.20 -21.05
C VAL A 94 16.69 -15.24 -20.37
N ILE A 95 16.66 -15.30 -19.03
CA ILE A 95 15.41 -15.27 -18.26
C ILE A 95 14.65 -13.97 -18.54
N GLY A 96 15.34 -12.83 -18.54
CA GLY A 96 14.74 -11.53 -18.86
C GLY A 96 14.16 -11.46 -20.27
N LEU A 97 14.87 -12.04 -21.26
CA LEU A 97 14.39 -12.12 -22.64
C LEU A 97 13.16 -13.04 -22.74
N LEU A 98 13.17 -14.21 -22.13
CA LEU A 98 12.02 -15.13 -22.10
C LEU A 98 10.80 -14.49 -21.44
N PHE A 99 11.01 -13.80 -20.32
CA PHE A 99 9.97 -13.01 -19.64
C PHE A 99 9.42 -11.93 -20.58
N PHE A 100 10.29 -11.14 -21.22
CA PHE A 100 9.90 -10.08 -22.14
C PHE A 100 9.09 -10.62 -23.35
N ILE A 101 9.52 -11.75 -23.93
CA ILE A 101 8.79 -12.43 -25.01
C ILE A 101 7.40 -12.83 -24.55
N LYS A 102 7.28 -13.39 -23.33
CA LYS A 102 5.99 -13.82 -22.75
C LYS A 102 5.10 -12.60 -22.48
N VAL A 103 5.64 -11.53 -21.91
CA VAL A 103 4.93 -10.25 -21.73
C VAL A 103 4.40 -9.71 -23.06
N LYS A 104 5.23 -9.71 -24.11
CA LYS A 104 4.82 -9.24 -25.44
C LYS A 104 3.73 -10.13 -26.05
N LYS A 105 3.82 -11.45 -25.89
CA LYS A 105 2.78 -12.41 -26.32
C LYS A 105 1.46 -12.16 -25.59
N ASN A 106 1.52 -11.78 -24.32
CA ASN A 106 0.36 -11.45 -23.50
C ASN A 106 -0.14 -10.00 -23.68
N GLY A 107 0.12 -9.36 -24.81
CA GLY A 107 -0.40 -8.03 -25.15
C GLY A 107 0.52 -6.85 -24.75
N GLY A 108 1.66 -7.12 -24.08
CA GLY A 108 2.63 -6.08 -23.68
C GLY A 108 2.12 -5.17 -22.56
N GLY A 109 2.95 -4.17 -22.20
CA GLY A 109 2.61 -3.18 -21.18
C GLY A 109 2.37 -3.80 -19.77
N VAL A 110 1.69 -3.04 -18.93
CA VAL A 110 1.35 -3.44 -17.54
C VAL A 110 0.52 -4.73 -17.51
N LYS A 111 -0.46 -4.82 -18.39
CA LYS A 111 -1.35 -5.96 -18.55
C LYS A 111 -0.60 -7.26 -18.91
N GLY A 112 0.27 -7.19 -19.91
CA GLY A 112 1.09 -8.34 -20.31
C GLY A 112 2.04 -8.79 -19.20
N VAL A 113 2.54 -7.88 -18.38
CA VAL A 113 3.33 -8.19 -17.17
C VAL A 113 2.47 -8.96 -16.18
N LEU A 114 1.26 -8.48 -15.87
CA LEU A 114 0.33 -9.17 -14.96
C LEU A 114 -0.04 -10.57 -15.44
N TYR A 115 -0.50 -10.73 -16.68
CA TYR A 115 -0.77 -12.05 -17.25
C TYR A 115 0.43 -13.00 -17.11
N THR A 116 1.64 -12.45 -17.32
CA THR A 116 2.87 -13.27 -17.25
C THR A 116 3.20 -13.68 -15.82
N ILE A 117 3.09 -12.76 -14.84
CA ILE A 117 3.40 -13.00 -13.41
C ILE A 117 2.36 -13.97 -12.82
N LEU A 118 1.08 -13.77 -13.13
CA LEU A 118 -0.02 -14.59 -12.61
C LEU A 118 -0.17 -15.94 -13.36
N GLY A 119 0.68 -16.21 -14.36
CA GLY A 119 0.63 -17.45 -15.11
C GLY A 119 -0.53 -17.57 -16.10
N GLN A 120 -1.27 -16.50 -16.33
CA GLN A 120 -2.44 -16.42 -17.20
C GLN A 120 -2.05 -16.03 -18.64
N SER A 121 -2.99 -16.15 -19.60
CA SER A 121 -2.80 -15.72 -20.98
C SER A 121 -3.98 -14.89 -21.49
N VAL A 122 -3.71 -13.99 -22.44
CA VAL A 122 -4.73 -13.10 -23.06
C VAL A 122 -5.80 -13.91 -23.80
N GLU A 123 -5.47 -15.11 -24.29
CA GLU A 123 -6.40 -15.98 -25.03
C GLU A 123 -7.63 -16.37 -24.19
N ASN A 124 -7.54 -16.28 -22.85
CA ASN A 124 -8.65 -16.59 -21.95
C ASN A 124 -9.59 -15.41 -21.69
N LYS A 125 -9.27 -14.19 -22.15
CA LYS A 125 -10.06 -12.97 -21.84
C LYS A 125 -11.52 -13.08 -22.24
N ASP A 126 -11.81 -13.65 -23.41
CA ASP A 126 -13.18 -13.74 -23.95
C ASP A 126 -14.02 -14.84 -23.27
N SER A 127 -13.39 -15.71 -22.47
CA SER A 127 -14.08 -16.73 -21.69
C SER A 127 -14.68 -16.21 -20.39
N PHE A 128 -14.21 -15.06 -19.87
CA PHE A 128 -14.72 -14.50 -18.63
C PHE A 128 -16.10 -13.88 -18.82
N LYS A 129 -17.03 -14.26 -17.95
CA LYS A 129 -18.38 -13.72 -17.89
C LYS A 129 -18.41 -12.50 -16.95
N PRO A 130 -19.42 -11.63 -17.04
CA PRO A 130 -19.71 -10.72 -15.95
C PRO A 130 -19.80 -11.46 -14.62
N ILE A 131 -19.31 -10.86 -13.55
CA ILE A 131 -19.25 -11.44 -12.21
C ILE A 131 -19.87 -10.48 -11.19
N ASN A 132 -20.71 -11.03 -10.31
CA ASN A 132 -21.35 -10.30 -9.21
C ASN A 132 -20.90 -10.92 -7.90
N VAL A 133 -20.26 -10.12 -7.05
CA VAL A 133 -19.73 -10.55 -5.76
C VAL A 133 -20.42 -9.80 -4.62
N LEU A 134 -20.96 -10.51 -3.64
CA LEU A 134 -21.49 -9.93 -2.41
C LEU A 134 -20.37 -9.78 -1.38
N LEU A 135 -19.94 -8.55 -1.13
CA LEU A 135 -18.99 -8.22 -0.08
C LEU A 135 -19.72 -7.97 1.23
N LEU A 136 -19.36 -8.70 2.26
CA LEU A 136 -19.93 -8.64 3.59
C LEU A 136 -18.86 -8.23 4.60
N GLY A 137 -19.00 -7.05 5.22
CA GLY A 137 -18.20 -6.63 6.36
C GLY A 137 -18.86 -7.09 7.65
N ILE A 138 -18.17 -7.91 8.45
CA ILE A 138 -18.68 -8.37 9.74
C ILE A 138 -17.95 -7.70 10.89
N SER A 139 -18.71 -7.34 11.93
CA SER A 139 -18.18 -6.99 13.23
C SER A 139 -18.50 -8.10 14.25
N GLU A 140 -17.52 -8.44 15.07
CA GLU A 140 -17.74 -9.32 16.21
C GLU A 140 -18.24 -8.47 17.38
N ASP A 141 -19.55 -8.38 17.56
CA ASP A 141 -20.12 -7.89 18.81
C ASP A 141 -20.08 -9.03 19.84
N ILE A 142 -19.99 -8.66 21.14
CA ILE A 142 -19.78 -9.57 22.29
C ILE A 142 -20.70 -10.81 22.29
N SER A 143 -21.78 -10.82 21.53
CA SER A 143 -22.76 -11.92 21.51
C SER A 143 -23.22 -12.39 20.13
N LYS A 144 -22.96 -11.67 19.03
CA LYS A 144 -23.45 -12.03 17.69
C LYS A 144 -22.57 -11.45 16.58
N LYS A 145 -22.28 -12.26 15.57
CA LYS A 145 -21.73 -11.75 14.30
C LYS A 145 -22.83 -11.03 13.52
N LEU A 146 -22.66 -9.73 13.32
CA LEU A 146 -23.56 -8.89 12.54
C LEU A 146 -22.85 -8.42 11.26
N THR A 147 -23.60 -8.25 10.19
CA THR A 147 -23.07 -7.62 8.96
C THR A 147 -23.36 -6.13 8.97
N ASP A 148 -22.34 -5.32 9.18
CA ASP A 148 -22.47 -3.85 9.16
C ASP A 148 -22.24 -3.25 7.79
N THR A 149 -21.62 -4.00 6.88
CA THR A 149 -21.37 -3.62 5.50
C THR A 149 -21.89 -4.71 4.57
N ILE A 150 -22.72 -4.32 3.60
CA ILE A 150 -23.29 -5.21 2.59
C ILE A 150 -23.19 -4.48 1.25
N ILE A 151 -22.30 -4.92 0.37
CA ILE A 151 -22.04 -4.28 -0.92
C ILE A 151 -22.07 -5.32 -2.02
N VAL A 152 -22.87 -5.08 -3.06
CA VAL A 152 -22.82 -5.85 -4.30
C VAL A 152 -21.82 -5.19 -5.23
N CYS A 153 -20.79 -5.91 -5.63
CA CYS A 153 -19.77 -5.50 -6.59
C CYS A 153 -20.00 -6.26 -7.90
N SER A 154 -20.21 -5.55 -8.99
CA SER A 154 -20.40 -6.13 -10.32
C SER A 154 -19.26 -5.69 -11.25
N TYR A 155 -18.72 -6.63 -12.01
CA TYR A 155 -17.67 -6.37 -12.99
C TYR A 155 -17.91 -7.14 -14.29
N ASN A 156 -17.86 -6.42 -15.41
CA ASN A 156 -17.90 -7.01 -16.75
C ASN A 156 -16.54 -6.87 -17.43
N PRO A 157 -15.74 -7.94 -17.55
CA PRO A 157 -14.40 -7.90 -18.13
C PRO A 157 -14.39 -7.59 -19.64
N LYS A 158 -15.49 -7.80 -20.35
CA LYS A 158 -15.59 -7.53 -21.79
C LYS A 158 -15.73 -6.05 -22.10
N THR A 159 -16.55 -5.35 -21.31
CA THR A 159 -16.81 -3.91 -21.46
C THR A 159 -15.91 -3.07 -20.57
N SER A 160 -15.20 -3.69 -19.62
CA SER A 160 -14.46 -3.03 -18.53
C SER A 160 -15.36 -2.13 -17.67
N ASN A 161 -16.66 -2.44 -17.57
CA ASN A 161 -17.58 -1.72 -16.71
C ASN A 161 -17.65 -2.39 -15.34
N ALA A 162 -17.72 -1.56 -14.31
CA ALA A 162 -17.96 -2.02 -12.95
C ALA A 162 -18.90 -1.07 -12.21
N TYR A 163 -19.60 -1.58 -11.20
CA TYR A 163 -20.40 -0.76 -10.30
C TYR A 163 -20.49 -1.41 -8.91
N MET A 164 -20.81 -0.61 -7.92
CA MET A 164 -21.07 -1.05 -6.55
C MET A 164 -22.40 -0.53 -6.05
N ILE A 165 -23.15 -1.39 -5.34
CA ILE A 165 -24.42 -1.04 -4.69
C ILE A 165 -24.32 -1.41 -3.21
N SER A 166 -24.35 -0.43 -2.32
CA SER A 166 -24.48 -0.67 -0.88
C SER A 166 -25.91 -0.94 -0.49
N VAL A 167 -26.12 -2.01 0.25
CA VAL A 167 -27.40 -2.36 0.88
C VAL A 167 -27.38 -1.91 2.33
N PRO A 168 -28.24 -0.98 2.76
CA PRO A 168 -28.28 -0.54 4.16
C PRO A 168 -28.51 -1.72 5.10
N ARG A 169 -27.73 -1.82 6.17
CA ARG A 169 -27.80 -2.91 7.16
C ARG A 169 -29.17 -3.03 7.85
N ASP A 170 -29.92 -1.94 7.90
CA ASP A 170 -31.26 -1.88 8.48
C ASP A 170 -32.37 -2.22 7.47
N THR A 171 -32.02 -2.72 6.26
CA THR A 171 -33.02 -3.10 5.23
C THR A 171 -33.99 -4.12 5.77
N PHE A 172 -35.28 -3.81 5.63
CA PHE A 172 -36.38 -4.66 6.05
C PHE A 172 -36.51 -5.88 5.14
N VAL A 173 -36.54 -7.06 5.75
CA VAL A 173 -36.68 -8.35 5.04
C VAL A 173 -37.77 -9.22 5.64
N GLY A 174 -38.65 -8.60 6.43
CA GLY A 174 -39.83 -9.25 7.00
C GLY A 174 -41.02 -9.30 6.05
N THR A 175 -42.13 -9.77 6.54
CA THR A 175 -43.37 -9.93 5.77
C THR A 175 -44.39 -8.80 5.98
N SER A 176 -44.38 -8.15 7.16
CA SER A 176 -45.29 -7.06 7.50
C SER A 176 -44.57 -5.96 8.29
N GLU A 177 -44.66 -4.73 7.80
CA GLU A 177 -44.08 -3.55 8.45
C GLU A 177 -44.76 -3.25 9.79
N GLU A 178 -46.05 -3.58 9.94
CA GLU A 178 -46.83 -3.31 11.15
C GLU A 178 -46.34 -4.13 12.35
N THR A 179 -45.80 -5.31 12.10
CA THR A 179 -45.28 -6.25 13.13
C THR A 179 -43.77 -6.41 13.07
N ALA A 180 -43.06 -5.50 12.38
CA ALA A 180 -41.64 -5.57 12.16
C ALA A 180 -40.84 -5.69 13.46
N LYS A 181 -39.84 -6.55 13.45
CA LYS A 181 -38.91 -6.81 14.59
C LYS A 181 -37.50 -6.51 14.19
N GLY A 182 -36.65 -6.09 15.12
CA GLY A 182 -35.22 -5.86 14.87
C GLY A 182 -34.51 -7.06 14.25
N SER A 183 -35.00 -8.28 14.53
CA SER A 183 -34.48 -9.52 13.92
C SER A 183 -34.84 -9.70 12.43
N GLU A 184 -35.63 -8.79 11.86
CA GLU A 184 -36.00 -8.72 10.43
C GLU A 184 -35.24 -7.62 9.68
N LYS A 185 -34.22 -7.04 10.31
CA LYS A 185 -33.19 -6.28 9.62
C LYS A 185 -32.22 -7.25 8.95
N ILE A 186 -31.75 -6.92 7.74
CA ILE A 186 -30.89 -7.80 6.94
C ILE A 186 -29.61 -8.16 7.69
N ASN A 187 -29.03 -7.23 8.45
CA ASN A 187 -27.80 -7.47 9.23
C ASN A 187 -27.96 -8.56 10.30
N ALA A 188 -29.16 -8.74 10.87
CA ALA A 188 -29.43 -9.75 11.89
C ALA A 188 -29.54 -11.17 11.32
N LEU A 189 -29.54 -11.33 9.99
CA LEU A 189 -29.77 -12.62 9.36
C LEU A 189 -28.47 -13.41 9.12
N TYR A 190 -27.34 -12.75 9.12
CA TYR A 190 -26.03 -13.41 9.01
C TYR A 190 -25.85 -14.46 10.14
N SER A 191 -26.10 -14.07 11.38
CA SER A 191 -26.00 -14.98 12.55
C SER A 191 -26.96 -16.17 12.49
N LYS A 192 -27.98 -16.13 11.61
CA LYS A 192 -29.02 -17.17 11.49
C LYS A 192 -28.83 -18.13 10.31
N GLY A 193 -27.88 -17.86 9.42
CA GLY A 193 -27.75 -18.70 8.23
C GLY A 193 -26.56 -18.36 7.34
N GLY A 194 -25.56 -17.63 7.86
CA GLY A 194 -24.31 -17.36 7.17
C GLY A 194 -24.44 -16.48 5.93
N PRO A 195 -23.36 -16.42 5.15
CA PRO A 195 -23.31 -15.62 3.92
C PRO A 195 -24.29 -16.11 2.85
N GLU A 196 -24.51 -17.43 2.69
CA GLU A 196 -25.38 -17.99 1.67
C GLU A 196 -26.84 -17.56 1.84
N LYS A 197 -27.27 -17.36 3.09
CA LYS A 197 -28.61 -16.80 3.36
C LYS A 197 -28.71 -15.34 2.94
N LEU A 198 -27.65 -14.56 3.18
CA LEU A 198 -27.63 -13.16 2.75
C LEU A 198 -27.57 -13.02 1.23
N VAL A 199 -26.83 -13.89 0.54
CA VAL A 199 -26.81 -13.96 -0.93
C VAL A 199 -28.26 -14.04 -1.45
N LYS A 200 -29.02 -15.07 -1.03
CA LYS A 200 -30.42 -15.27 -1.48
C LYS A 200 -31.35 -14.09 -1.19
N ILE A 201 -31.14 -13.44 -0.07
CA ILE A 201 -31.95 -12.27 0.32
C ILE A 201 -31.60 -11.06 -0.54
N VAL A 202 -30.32 -10.81 -0.76
CA VAL A 202 -29.85 -9.69 -1.58
C VAL A 202 -30.27 -9.90 -3.03
N GLU A 203 -30.14 -11.11 -3.59
CA GLU A 203 -30.64 -11.46 -4.94
C GLU A 203 -32.13 -11.10 -5.10
N ASN A 204 -32.95 -11.43 -4.10
CA ASN A 204 -34.37 -11.09 -4.13
C ASN A 204 -34.64 -9.57 -4.06
N ILE A 205 -33.80 -8.82 -3.36
CA ILE A 205 -33.93 -7.36 -3.24
C ILE A 205 -33.53 -6.67 -4.54
N ILE A 206 -32.38 -7.07 -5.11
CA ILE A 206 -31.81 -6.43 -6.29
C ILE A 206 -32.30 -7.04 -7.61
N SER A 207 -32.95 -8.20 -7.58
CA SER A 207 -33.40 -8.96 -8.75
C SER A 207 -32.26 -9.30 -9.74
N MET A 208 -31.11 -9.71 -9.19
CA MET A 208 -29.92 -10.10 -9.93
C MET A 208 -29.22 -11.25 -9.21
N ASP A 209 -28.70 -12.21 -9.97
CA ASP A 209 -27.94 -13.33 -9.41
C ASP A 209 -26.58 -12.84 -8.87
N ILE A 210 -26.15 -13.44 -7.78
CA ILE A 210 -24.84 -13.22 -7.15
C ILE A 210 -24.02 -14.48 -7.33
N ASP A 211 -22.88 -14.37 -8.01
CA ASP A 211 -22.04 -15.52 -8.35
C ASP A 211 -21.22 -16.00 -7.15
N TYR A 212 -20.74 -15.06 -6.32
CA TYR A 212 -19.86 -15.35 -5.18
C TYR A 212 -20.10 -14.39 -4.02
N TYR A 213 -19.60 -14.77 -2.85
CA TYR A 213 -19.51 -13.87 -1.70
C TYR A 213 -18.08 -13.76 -1.17
N ALA A 214 -17.80 -12.68 -0.44
CA ALA A 214 -16.59 -12.47 0.33
C ALA A 214 -16.95 -11.85 1.69
N VAL A 215 -16.57 -12.51 2.77
CA VAL A 215 -16.77 -12.03 4.14
C VAL A 215 -15.44 -11.53 4.68
N VAL A 216 -15.43 -10.26 5.10
CA VAL A 216 -14.25 -9.55 5.58
C VAL A 216 -14.51 -9.07 7.00
N ASP A 217 -13.67 -9.43 7.93
CA ASP A 217 -13.66 -8.91 9.29
C ASP A 217 -12.63 -7.77 9.46
N ASN A 218 -12.59 -7.16 10.63
CA ASN A 218 -11.67 -6.05 10.90
C ASN A 218 -10.21 -6.47 10.77
N LYS A 219 -9.87 -7.71 11.16
CA LYS A 219 -8.51 -8.23 11.03
C LYS A 219 -8.10 -8.36 9.58
N ALA A 220 -8.98 -8.88 8.74
CA ALA A 220 -8.75 -8.99 7.30
C ALA A 220 -8.51 -7.61 6.66
N VAL A 221 -9.27 -6.58 7.07
CA VAL A 221 -9.05 -5.19 6.60
C VAL A 221 -7.63 -4.73 6.91
N ILE A 222 -7.17 -4.93 8.15
CA ILE A 222 -5.82 -4.52 8.59
C ILE A 222 -4.76 -5.21 7.73
N GLU A 223 -4.80 -6.54 7.62
CA GLU A 223 -3.81 -7.33 6.89
C GLU A 223 -3.79 -6.98 5.38
N ILE A 224 -4.97 -6.78 4.77
CA ILE A 224 -5.08 -6.44 3.35
C ILE A 224 -4.51 -5.05 3.08
N VAL A 225 -4.82 -4.06 3.92
CA VAL A 225 -4.33 -2.70 3.74
C VAL A 225 -2.81 -2.64 3.96
N ASP A 226 -2.29 -3.36 4.95
CA ASP A 226 -0.85 -3.36 5.25
C ASP A 226 -0.03 -4.06 4.17
N ILE A 227 -0.51 -5.19 3.57
CA ILE A 227 0.22 -5.88 2.48
C ILE A 227 0.37 -5.02 1.22
N ILE A 228 -0.57 -4.10 0.95
CA ILE A 228 -0.47 -3.14 -0.17
C ILE A 228 0.35 -1.90 0.17
N GLY A 229 0.76 -1.74 1.43
CA GLY A 229 1.58 -0.62 1.91
C GLY A 229 0.80 0.63 2.31
N GLY A 230 -0.44 0.45 2.75
CA GLY A 230 -1.40 1.51 3.06
C GLY A 230 -2.13 2.03 1.83
N VAL A 231 -3.18 2.81 2.04
CA VAL A 231 -4.02 3.42 1.01
C VAL A 231 -3.97 4.94 1.14
N THR A 232 -3.56 5.64 0.09
CA THR A 232 -3.69 7.10 0.05
C THR A 232 -5.18 7.44 -0.13
N PHE A 233 -5.76 8.08 0.88
CA PHE A 233 -7.19 8.37 0.94
C PHE A 233 -7.45 9.79 1.44
N ASP A 234 -8.48 10.43 0.90
CA ASP A 234 -8.95 11.73 1.36
C ASP A 234 -10.02 11.52 2.43
N VAL A 235 -9.61 11.62 3.69
CA VAL A 235 -10.49 11.46 4.86
C VAL A 235 -11.47 12.63 4.88
N PRO A 236 -12.79 12.39 4.83
CA PRO A 236 -13.77 13.45 4.55
C PRO A 236 -13.97 14.46 5.66
N ILE A 237 -13.73 14.09 6.90
CA ILE A 237 -13.88 14.95 8.11
C ILE A 237 -12.89 14.51 9.18
N ASP A 238 -12.67 15.35 10.18
CA ASP A 238 -12.01 14.94 11.42
C ASP A 238 -12.87 13.91 12.15
N MET A 239 -12.25 12.79 12.56
CA MET A 239 -12.91 11.68 13.23
C MET A 239 -12.30 11.51 14.62
N ASP A 240 -13.11 11.74 15.66
CA ASP A 240 -12.69 11.66 17.06
C ASP A 240 -13.78 10.96 17.89
N TYR A 241 -13.64 9.64 18.01
CA TYR A 241 -14.63 8.81 18.68
C TYR A 241 -13.98 7.74 19.56
N ASP A 242 -14.38 7.69 20.81
CA ASP A 242 -13.97 6.69 21.78
C ASP A 242 -15.18 5.93 22.33
N ASP A 243 -15.13 4.61 22.24
CA ASP A 243 -16.05 3.68 22.90
C ASP A 243 -15.27 2.61 23.67
N PRO A 244 -15.03 2.82 24.97
CA PRO A 244 -14.31 1.85 25.80
C PRO A 244 -14.99 0.49 25.92
N THR A 245 -16.31 0.40 25.65
CA THR A 245 -17.04 -0.87 25.75
C THR A 245 -16.75 -1.79 24.58
N GLN A 246 -16.37 -1.22 23.43
CA GLN A 246 -15.99 -1.94 22.23
C GLN A 246 -14.48 -1.91 21.95
N ASP A 247 -13.67 -1.36 22.87
CA ASP A 247 -12.24 -1.09 22.65
C ASP A 247 -12.00 -0.39 21.31
N LEU A 248 -12.84 0.61 21.02
CA LEU A 248 -12.82 1.33 19.75
C LEU A 248 -12.33 2.76 19.99
N HIS A 249 -11.21 3.08 19.36
CA HIS A 249 -10.56 4.39 19.39
C HIS A 249 -10.35 4.87 17.95
N ILE A 250 -11.01 5.94 17.56
CA ILE A 250 -10.96 6.53 16.21
C ILE A 250 -10.41 7.95 16.31
N HIS A 251 -9.22 8.18 15.76
CA HIS A 251 -8.55 9.49 15.77
C HIS A 251 -7.89 9.71 14.41
N LEU A 252 -8.65 10.26 13.45
CA LEU A 252 -8.17 10.57 12.10
C LEU A 252 -8.44 12.03 11.77
N ASN A 253 -7.45 12.72 11.24
CA ASN A 253 -7.64 14.08 10.72
C ASN A 253 -8.24 14.04 9.31
N ALA A 254 -9.00 15.06 8.97
CA ALA A 254 -9.51 15.26 7.60
C ALA A 254 -8.36 15.50 6.61
N GLY A 255 -8.59 15.14 5.34
CA GLY A 255 -7.69 15.40 4.23
C GLY A 255 -6.90 14.19 3.75
N VAL A 256 -6.09 14.42 2.71
CA VAL A 256 -5.35 13.36 2.02
C VAL A 256 -4.19 12.86 2.88
N GLN A 257 -4.21 11.57 3.19
CA GLN A 257 -3.19 10.90 3.98
C GLN A 257 -3.01 9.43 3.56
N ASN A 258 -1.89 8.81 3.95
CA ASN A 258 -1.70 7.37 3.76
C ASN A 258 -2.29 6.65 4.97
N VAL A 259 -3.39 5.94 4.75
CA VAL A 259 -4.14 5.19 5.76
C VAL A 259 -3.57 3.78 5.85
N ASN A 260 -2.99 3.40 6.98
CA ASN A 260 -2.52 2.04 7.26
C ASN A 260 -3.67 1.12 7.69
N GLY A 261 -3.38 -0.15 7.96
CA GLY A 261 -4.42 -1.13 8.29
C GLY A 261 -5.24 -0.75 9.53
N SER A 262 -4.61 -0.30 10.61
CA SER A 262 -5.30 0.14 11.83
C SER A 262 -6.13 1.40 11.60
N GLU A 263 -5.61 2.35 10.85
CA GLU A 263 -6.35 3.56 10.46
C GLU A 263 -7.51 3.26 9.52
N ALA A 264 -7.36 2.24 8.65
CA ALA A 264 -8.45 1.77 7.79
C ALA A 264 -9.60 1.17 8.59
N GLU A 265 -9.31 0.37 9.61
CA GLU A 265 -10.34 -0.12 10.53
C GLU A 265 -11.10 1.03 11.19
N GLN A 266 -10.39 2.04 11.72
CA GLN A 266 -11.00 3.22 12.32
C GLN A 266 -11.91 3.94 11.32
N LEU A 267 -11.39 4.24 10.13
CA LEU A 267 -12.10 4.92 9.05
C LEU A 267 -13.41 4.21 8.65
N LEU A 268 -13.36 2.89 8.50
CA LEU A 268 -14.50 2.09 8.04
C LEU A 268 -15.56 1.86 9.11
N ARG A 269 -15.20 2.03 10.39
CA ARG A 269 -16.13 1.91 11.55
C ARG A 269 -16.74 3.25 11.96
N PHE A 270 -16.14 4.37 11.57
CA PHE A 270 -16.60 5.70 11.97
C PHE A 270 -18.00 6.02 11.49
N ARG A 271 -18.83 6.60 12.35
CA ARG A 271 -20.21 7.05 12.07
C ARG A 271 -20.47 8.49 12.53
N HIS A 272 -20.00 8.83 13.72
CA HIS A 272 -20.12 10.14 14.34
C HIS A 272 -19.05 10.32 15.42
N ASN A 273 -18.75 11.54 15.75
CA ASN A 273 -17.88 11.93 16.86
C ASN A 273 -18.59 11.78 18.21
N ASN A 274 -17.84 11.81 19.33
CA ASN A 274 -18.41 11.74 20.67
C ASN A 274 -19.31 12.95 21.00
N ASP A 275 -19.12 14.09 20.35
CA ASP A 275 -19.99 15.28 20.47
C ASP A 275 -21.28 15.18 19.64
N GLY A 276 -21.47 14.10 18.89
CA GLY A 276 -22.62 13.86 18.02
C GLY A 276 -22.51 14.47 16.62
N SER A 277 -21.43 15.19 16.31
CA SER A 277 -21.14 15.64 14.94
C SER A 277 -20.84 14.46 14.02
N SER A 278 -21.16 14.56 12.74
CA SER A 278 -20.99 13.50 11.75
C SER A 278 -20.65 14.08 10.39
N TYR A 279 -20.67 13.25 9.37
CA TYR A 279 -20.50 13.69 7.99
C TYR A 279 -21.46 14.81 7.60
N PRO A 280 -21.06 15.75 6.73
CA PRO A 280 -21.96 16.75 6.20
C PRO A 280 -23.15 16.11 5.48
N ALA A 281 -24.33 16.75 5.54
CA ALA A 281 -25.56 16.21 4.95
C ALA A 281 -25.44 15.91 3.44
N GLU A 282 -24.68 16.73 2.70
CA GLU A 282 -24.37 16.52 1.27
C GLU A 282 -23.44 15.33 1.01
N TYR A 283 -22.67 14.93 2.00
CA TYR A 283 -21.84 13.70 1.93
C TYR A 283 -22.68 12.46 2.27
N GLY A 284 -23.70 12.63 3.11
CA GLY A 284 -24.53 11.60 3.73
C GLY A 284 -24.22 11.52 5.22
N ASP A 285 -25.21 11.77 6.07
CA ASP A 285 -25.02 11.79 7.52
C ASP A 285 -24.92 10.37 8.12
N ASN A 286 -24.24 10.25 9.27
CA ASN A 286 -24.17 9.04 10.07
C ASN A 286 -23.86 7.77 9.25
N ASP A 287 -24.78 6.82 9.22
CA ASP A 287 -24.61 5.51 8.56
C ASP A 287 -24.45 5.62 7.04
N PHE A 288 -25.15 6.56 6.40
CA PHE A 288 -25.02 6.79 4.95
C PHE A 288 -23.66 7.37 4.57
N GLY A 289 -23.11 8.28 5.41
CA GLY A 289 -21.76 8.80 5.25
C GLY A 289 -20.73 7.70 5.39
N ARG A 290 -20.87 6.82 6.39
CA ARG A 290 -20.00 5.64 6.56
C ARG A 290 -20.05 4.73 5.34
N MET A 291 -21.24 4.38 4.84
CA MET A 291 -21.40 3.54 3.67
C MET A 291 -20.74 4.14 2.42
N LYS A 292 -20.82 5.46 2.24
CA LYS A 292 -20.12 6.16 1.15
C LYS A 292 -18.62 6.12 1.33
N THR A 293 -18.12 6.36 2.53
CA THR A 293 -16.68 6.27 2.86
C THR A 293 -16.15 4.86 2.61
N GLN A 294 -16.86 3.83 3.04
CA GLN A 294 -16.51 2.42 2.79
C GLN A 294 -16.37 2.14 1.30
N ARG A 295 -17.34 2.53 0.47
CA ARG A 295 -17.26 2.33 -0.98
C ARG A 295 -16.07 3.08 -1.60
N ASN A 296 -15.88 4.34 -1.23
CA ASN A 296 -14.78 5.15 -1.74
C ASN A 296 -13.42 4.55 -1.34
N PHE A 297 -13.30 4.07 -0.10
CA PHE A 297 -12.08 3.42 0.38
C PHE A 297 -11.79 2.11 -0.36
N ILE A 298 -12.80 1.27 -0.61
CA ILE A 298 -12.68 0.06 -1.42
C ILE A 298 -12.18 0.40 -2.83
N MET A 299 -12.73 1.46 -3.44
CA MET A 299 -12.32 1.91 -4.77
C MET A 299 -10.85 2.33 -4.81
N GLU A 300 -10.42 3.16 -3.85
CA GLU A 300 -9.02 3.59 -3.77
C GLU A 300 -8.09 2.42 -3.45
N THR A 301 -8.52 1.48 -2.62
CA THR A 301 -7.79 0.24 -2.33
C THR A 301 -7.57 -0.59 -3.60
N LEU A 302 -8.62 -0.82 -4.39
CA LEU A 302 -8.54 -1.55 -5.65
C LEU A 302 -7.64 -0.83 -6.67
N LYS A 303 -7.82 0.48 -6.85
CA LYS A 303 -7.01 1.32 -7.74
C LYS A 303 -5.52 1.26 -7.40
N GLN A 304 -5.18 1.36 -6.11
CA GLN A 304 -3.80 1.33 -5.67
C GLN A 304 -3.20 -0.09 -5.68
N THR A 305 -4.01 -1.12 -5.43
CA THR A 305 -3.61 -2.52 -5.57
C THR A 305 -3.23 -2.85 -7.01
N LEU A 306 -3.98 -2.37 -7.99
CA LEU A 306 -3.72 -2.57 -9.42
C LEU A 306 -2.68 -1.60 -9.99
N SER A 307 -2.06 -0.75 -9.16
CA SER A 307 -1.00 0.16 -9.58
C SER A 307 0.29 -0.57 -9.96
N ILE A 308 1.12 0.06 -10.79
CA ILE A 308 2.44 -0.47 -11.20
C ILE A 308 3.30 -0.83 -9.98
N ARG A 309 3.18 -0.09 -8.87
CA ARG A 309 3.93 -0.34 -7.65
C ARG A 309 3.66 -1.73 -7.07
N ASN A 310 2.40 -2.17 -7.10
CA ASN A 310 1.96 -3.42 -6.47
C ASN A 310 1.91 -4.61 -7.44
N ILE A 311 2.10 -4.37 -8.74
CA ILE A 311 1.94 -5.39 -9.78
C ILE A 311 2.88 -6.59 -9.60
N PHE A 312 4.11 -6.33 -9.13
CA PHE A 312 5.10 -7.39 -8.87
C PHE A 312 4.81 -8.15 -7.56
N ASN A 313 3.94 -7.60 -6.71
CA ASN A 313 3.48 -8.21 -5.46
C ASN A 313 2.06 -8.79 -5.56
N ALA A 314 1.45 -8.74 -6.74
CA ALA A 314 0.03 -9.09 -6.93
C ALA A 314 -0.31 -10.50 -6.42
N LYS A 315 0.58 -11.48 -6.63
CA LYS A 315 0.35 -12.83 -6.12
C LYS A 315 0.30 -12.87 -4.59
N ASN A 316 1.26 -12.25 -3.91
CA ASN A 316 1.25 -12.22 -2.43
C ASN A 316 0.03 -11.48 -1.89
N ILE A 317 -0.40 -10.40 -2.55
CA ILE A 317 -1.61 -9.67 -2.16
C ILE A 317 -2.83 -10.59 -2.27
N ILE A 318 -2.98 -11.32 -3.37
CA ILE A 318 -4.08 -12.26 -3.57
C ILE A 318 -4.03 -13.38 -2.53
N ASP A 319 -2.87 -14.00 -2.32
CA ASP A 319 -2.68 -15.03 -1.30
C ASP A 319 -3.09 -14.50 0.09
N THR A 320 -2.62 -13.31 0.49
CA THR A 320 -3.00 -12.67 1.78
C THR A 320 -4.51 -12.40 1.86
N VAL A 321 -5.13 -11.92 0.78
CA VAL A 321 -6.59 -11.71 0.76
C VAL A 321 -7.31 -13.03 1.04
N PHE A 322 -6.98 -14.11 0.30
CA PHE A 322 -7.65 -15.40 0.47
C PHE A 322 -7.37 -16.09 1.80
N GLU A 323 -6.24 -15.81 2.44
CA GLU A 323 -5.91 -16.32 3.80
C GLU A 323 -6.72 -15.62 4.90
N ASN A 324 -7.23 -14.41 4.65
CA ASN A 324 -7.90 -13.59 5.66
C ASN A 324 -9.41 -13.39 5.43
N ILE A 325 -9.99 -13.85 4.32
CA ILE A 325 -11.42 -13.74 4.05
C ILE A 325 -12.10 -15.12 4.02
N GLU A 326 -13.39 -15.17 4.37
CA GLU A 326 -14.25 -16.33 4.10
C GLU A 326 -14.95 -16.10 2.76
N THR A 327 -14.77 -17.01 1.79
CA THR A 327 -15.31 -16.83 0.43
C THR A 327 -15.52 -18.17 -0.28
N ASP A 328 -16.46 -18.21 -1.21
CA ASP A 328 -16.65 -19.29 -2.19
C ASP A 328 -15.95 -19.01 -3.54
N LEU A 329 -15.26 -17.86 -3.67
CA LEU A 329 -14.39 -17.56 -4.80
C LEU A 329 -13.25 -18.57 -4.92
N VAL A 330 -12.88 -18.91 -6.13
CA VAL A 330 -11.72 -19.77 -6.42
C VAL A 330 -10.54 -18.90 -6.86
N VAL A 331 -9.36 -19.09 -6.23
CA VAL A 331 -8.15 -18.30 -6.49
C VAL A 331 -7.83 -18.25 -7.99
N ASP A 332 -7.87 -19.39 -8.69
CA ASP A 332 -7.54 -19.46 -10.12
C ASP A 332 -8.51 -18.64 -10.99
N GLU A 333 -9.77 -18.53 -10.61
CA GLU A 333 -10.74 -17.67 -11.29
C GLU A 333 -10.41 -16.21 -11.09
N VAL A 334 -10.15 -15.79 -9.83
CA VAL A 334 -9.75 -14.40 -9.52
C VAL A 334 -8.48 -14.00 -10.27
N LEU A 335 -7.47 -14.91 -10.30
CA LEU A 335 -6.24 -14.68 -11.06
C LEU A 335 -6.49 -14.39 -12.55
N GLY A 336 -7.57 -14.95 -13.10
CA GLY A 336 -8.00 -14.69 -14.48
C GLY A 336 -8.60 -13.29 -14.66
N TYR A 337 -9.41 -12.81 -13.70
CA TYR A 337 -10.05 -11.49 -13.77
C TYR A 337 -9.08 -10.32 -13.52
N VAL A 338 -8.09 -10.47 -12.63
CA VAL A 338 -7.17 -9.39 -12.22
C VAL A 338 -6.52 -8.66 -13.41
N PRO A 339 -5.94 -9.35 -14.42
CA PRO A 339 -5.34 -8.66 -15.55
C PRO A 339 -6.35 -7.88 -16.41
N THR A 340 -7.63 -8.28 -16.41
CA THR A 340 -8.69 -7.57 -17.16
C THR A 340 -9.09 -6.28 -16.42
N ALA A 341 -9.00 -6.27 -15.11
CA ALA A 341 -9.34 -5.12 -14.26
C ALA A 341 -8.36 -3.95 -14.36
N VAL A 342 -7.17 -4.14 -14.95
CA VAL A 342 -6.21 -3.04 -15.22
C VAL A 342 -6.76 -2.02 -16.22
N ASP A 343 -7.71 -2.42 -17.06
CA ASP A 343 -8.36 -1.53 -18.02
C ASP A 343 -9.53 -0.73 -17.38
N LEU A 344 -9.85 -0.97 -16.10
CA LEU A 344 -10.91 -0.24 -15.41
C LEU A 344 -10.56 1.26 -15.31
N ASN A 345 -11.48 2.08 -15.72
CA ASN A 345 -11.47 3.49 -15.36
C ASN A 345 -12.14 3.67 -14.00
N PHE A 346 -11.34 3.73 -12.94
CA PHE A 346 -11.83 3.84 -11.57
C PHE A 346 -12.69 5.09 -11.33
N ASP A 347 -12.46 6.16 -12.08
CA ASP A 347 -13.21 7.41 -11.97
C ASP A 347 -14.64 7.29 -12.59
N GLU A 348 -14.86 6.28 -13.43
CA GLU A 348 -16.15 5.97 -14.06
C GLU A 348 -16.93 4.85 -13.37
N ILE A 349 -16.34 4.20 -12.35
CA ILE A 349 -17.08 3.16 -11.62
C ILE A 349 -18.25 3.76 -10.87
N ALA A 350 -19.43 3.31 -11.25
CA ALA A 350 -20.66 3.77 -10.64
C ALA A 350 -20.80 3.26 -9.20
N ASN A 351 -21.14 4.16 -8.29
CA ASN A 351 -21.14 3.91 -6.85
C ASN A 351 -22.48 4.34 -6.23
N TYR A 352 -23.34 3.39 -5.96
CA TYR A 352 -24.73 3.64 -5.56
C TYR A 352 -25.05 3.08 -4.18
N GLN A 353 -26.06 3.67 -3.60
CA GLN A 353 -26.80 3.09 -2.49
C GLN A 353 -28.09 2.47 -3.05
N LEU A 354 -28.51 1.34 -2.48
CA LEU A 354 -29.81 0.72 -2.79
C LEU A 354 -30.93 1.78 -2.74
N PRO A 355 -31.72 1.93 -3.80
CA PRO A 355 -32.88 2.83 -3.78
C PRO A 355 -33.89 2.44 -2.70
N GLY A 356 -34.42 3.43 -1.98
CA GLY A 356 -35.39 3.22 -0.91
C GLY A 356 -35.45 4.39 0.05
N GLU A 357 -36.12 4.21 1.18
CA GLU A 357 -36.28 5.24 2.20
C GLU A 357 -36.20 4.65 3.63
N SER A 358 -35.76 5.48 4.57
CA SER A 358 -35.82 5.13 5.99
C SER A 358 -37.24 5.37 6.51
N LYS A 359 -37.82 4.36 7.14
CA LYS A 359 -39.19 4.39 7.67
C LYS A 359 -39.26 3.81 9.08
N ARG A 360 -40.08 4.36 9.91
CA ARG A 360 -40.36 3.80 11.23
C ARG A 360 -41.50 2.78 11.13
N CYS A 361 -41.17 1.51 11.46
CA CYS A 361 -42.09 0.40 11.44
C CYS A 361 -42.09 -0.27 12.82
N ASN A 362 -43.27 -0.42 13.45
CA ASN A 362 -43.39 -1.01 14.79
C ASN A 362 -42.34 -0.46 15.79
N ASP A 363 -42.28 0.88 15.91
CA ASP A 363 -41.37 1.64 16.78
C ASP A 363 -39.87 1.51 16.51
N LEU A 364 -39.49 0.79 15.48
CA LEU A 364 -38.10 0.65 15.05
C LEU A 364 -37.84 1.32 13.69
N TRP A 365 -36.62 1.81 13.47
CA TRP A 365 -36.22 2.32 12.16
C TRP A 365 -35.77 1.17 11.28
N PHE A 366 -36.28 1.16 10.02
CA PHE A 366 -35.90 0.26 8.95
C PHE A 366 -35.63 1.06 7.67
N PHE A 367 -34.87 0.46 6.77
CA PHE A 367 -34.73 0.90 5.40
C PHE A 367 -35.64 0.05 4.52
N ILE A 368 -36.59 0.68 3.82
CA ILE A 368 -37.53 0.01 2.92
C ILE A 368 -36.98 0.14 1.51
N ALA A 369 -36.58 -0.97 0.89
CA ALA A 369 -36.06 -0.98 -0.47
C ALA A 369 -37.16 -0.71 -1.52
N ASP A 370 -36.86 0.17 -2.48
CA ASP A 370 -37.69 0.42 -3.65
C ASP A 370 -37.29 -0.54 -4.78
N LYS A 371 -38.01 -1.63 -4.93
CA LYS A 371 -37.72 -2.68 -5.90
C LYS A 371 -37.78 -2.20 -7.35
N GLU A 372 -38.70 -1.30 -7.67
CA GLU A 372 -38.87 -0.82 -9.06
C GLU A 372 -37.71 0.10 -9.45
N LYS A 373 -37.35 1.04 -8.58
CA LYS A 373 -36.16 1.88 -8.81
C LYS A 373 -34.88 1.06 -8.85
N THR A 374 -34.75 0.03 -7.99
CA THR A 374 -33.61 -0.87 -7.99
C THR A 374 -33.48 -1.61 -9.31
N LYS A 375 -34.58 -2.17 -9.82
CA LYS A 375 -34.60 -2.85 -11.10
C LYS A 375 -34.26 -1.91 -12.27
N THR A 376 -34.74 -0.69 -12.24
CA THR A 376 -34.41 0.34 -13.24
C THR A 376 -32.92 0.64 -13.22
N LEU A 377 -32.36 0.88 -12.03
CA LEU A 377 -30.94 1.14 -11.83
C LEU A 377 -30.05 0.02 -12.43
N ILE A 378 -30.36 -1.24 -12.12
CA ILE A 378 -29.58 -2.40 -12.60
C ILE A 378 -29.72 -2.57 -14.11
N ASN A 379 -30.90 -2.37 -14.68
CA ASN A 379 -31.11 -2.45 -16.12
C ASN A 379 -30.30 -1.39 -16.89
N ASP A 380 -30.10 -0.22 -16.31
CA ASP A 380 -29.32 0.86 -16.93
C ASP A 380 -27.82 0.53 -16.98
N PHE A 381 -27.31 -0.28 -16.04
CA PHE A 381 -25.93 -0.76 -16.06
C PHE A 381 -25.68 -1.91 -17.05
N ASN A 382 -26.70 -2.71 -17.32
CA ASN A 382 -26.57 -3.88 -18.19
C ASN A 382 -26.79 -3.54 -19.67
N LYS A 383 -27.07 -2.26 -20.00
CA LYS A 383 -27.15 -1.75 -21.39
C LYS A 383 -25.77 -1.41 -21.93
#